data_ae933159bdc1d06dcbe97994a77c49ac
#
_entry.id   ae933159bdc1d06dcbe97994a77c49ac
#
_cell.length_a   1.000
_cell.length_b   1.000
_cell.length_c   1.000
_cell.angle_alpha   90.00
_cell.angle_beta   90.00
_cell.angle_gamma   90.00
#
_symmetry.space_group_name_H-M   'P 1'
#
loop_
_entity.id
_entity.type
_entity.pdbx_description
1 polymer ?
#
loop_
_entity_poly.entity_id
_entity_poly.type
_entity_poly.pdbx_seq_one_letter_code
_entity_poly.pdbx_strand_id
1 'polypeptide(L)' 'MITKHQLAIDFPEFEEKIHTLKIENAHFRKLFERYDDIDHRIYNIESDTDPKSDDALNKLRIDRVRLKDEIYTFLKNN' A
#
# COMPACT_ATOMS: atom_id res chain seq x y z
N MET A 1 -1.68 -14.56 13.59
CA MET A 1 -1.18 -14.29 12.23
C MET A 1 -1.27 -12.82 11.92
N ILE A 2 -0.15 -12.20 11.60
CA ILE A 2 -0.15 -10.79 11.26
C ILE A 2 -0.64 -10.66 9.83
N THR A 3 -1.72 -9.93 9.63
CA THR A 3 -2.27 -9.72 8.31
C THR A 3 -1.64 -8.48 7.69
N LYS A 4 -1.38 -8.55 6.39
CA LYS A 4 -0.96 -7.38 5.64
C LYS A 4 -2.03 -6.30 5.72
N HIS A 5 -1.58 -5.07 5.73
CA HIS A 5 -2.45 -3.91 5.69
C HIS A 5 -3.07 -3.82 4.29
N GLN A 6 -4.37 -3.99 4.18
CA GLN A 6 -5.04 -3.96 2.89
C GLN A 6 -5.76 -2.64 2.67
N LEU A 7 -5.68 -2.13 1.46
CA LEU A 7 -6.33 -0.87 1.11
C LEU A 7 -7.85 -0.91 1.31
N ALA A 8 -8.47 -2.06 1.08
CA ALA A 8 -9.90 -2.21 1.29
C ALA A 8 -10.31 -2.06 2.76
N ILE A 9 -9.39 -2.35 3.69
CA ILE A 9 -9.62 -2.16 5.11
C ILE A 9 -9.53 -0.67 5.46
N ASP A 10 -8.57 0.04 4.86
CA ASP A 10 -8.37 1.47 5.09
C ASP A 10 -9.46 2.32 4.44
N PHE A 11 -9.94 1.88 3.28
CA PHE A 11 -10.92 2.61 2.49
C PHE A 11 -12.13 1.73 2.19
N PRO A 12 -12.90 1.33 3.22
CA PRO A 12 -14.01 0.39 3.01
C PRO A 12 -15.07 0.94 2.05
N GLU A 13 -15.22 2.25 1.97
CA GLU A 13 -16.16 2.89 1.07
C GLU A 13 -15.76 2.73 -0.40
N PHE A 14 -14.51 2.40 -0.67
CA PHE A 14 -13.99 2.21 -2.02
C PHE A 14 -13.70 0.75 -2.37
N GLU A 15 -14.15 -0.18 -1.57
CA GLU A 15 -13.82 -1.61 -1.75
C GLU A 15 -14.13 -2.11 -3.15
N GLU A 16 -15.35 -1.86 -3.63
CA GLU A 16 -15.76 -2.28 -4.97
C GLU A 16 -14.97 -1.56 -6.05
N LYS A 17 -14.75 -0.28 -5.87
CA LYS A 17 -14.01 0.55 -6.81
C LYS A 17 -12.57 0.08 -6.93
N ILE A 18 -11.93 -0.23 -5.82
CA ILE A 18 -10.57 -0.78 -5.82
C ILE A 18 -10.51 -2.06 -6.63
N HIS A 19 -11.45 -2.96 -6.39
CA HIS A 19 -11.50 -4.23 -7.10
C HIS A 19 -11.68 -4.04 -8.60
N THR A 20 -12.59 -3.17 -8.98
CA THR A 20 -12.86 -2.88 -10.39
C THR A 20 -11.65 -2.25 -11.07
N LEU A 21 -11.03 -1.25 -10.43
CA LEU A 21 -9.89 -0.54 -11.01
C LEU A 21 -8.64 -1.42 -11.12
N LYS A 22 -8.46 -2.37 -10.23
CA LYS A 22 -7.35 -3.33 -10.33
C LYS A 22 -7.45 -4.15 -11.62
N ILE A 23 -8.64 -4.38 -12.09
CA ILE A 23 -8.88 -5.16 -13.31
C ILE A 23 -8.85 -4.26 -14.54
N GLU A 24 -9.49 -3.10 -14.48
CA GLU A 24 -9.75 -2.26 -15.65
C GLU A 24 -8.71 -1.18 -15.90
N ASN A 25 -7.94 -0.78 -14.90
CA ASN A 25 -7.01 0.34 -15.02
C ASN A 25 -5.58 -0.09 -14.72
N ALA A 26 -4.74 -0.08 -15.76
CA ALA A 26 -3.34 -0.50 -15.63
C ALA A 26 -2.54 0.42 -14.71
N HIS A 27 -2.81 1.72 -14.73
CA HIS A 27 -2.12 2.68 -13.87
C HIS A 27 -2.44 2.42 -12.39
N PHE A 28 -3.72 2.22 -12.09
CA PHE A 28 -4.16 1.92 -10.73
C PHE A 28 -3.55 0.60 -10.26
N ARG A 29 -3.50 -0.41 -11.13
CA ARG A 29 -2.92 -1.71 -10.78
C ARG A 29 -1.45 -1.55 -10.40
N LYS A 30 -0.70 -0.73 -11.12
CA LYS A 30 0.70 -0.46 -10.77
C LYS A 30 0.84 0.21 -9.41
N LEU A 31 0.00 1.20 -9.13
CA LEU A 31 0.00 1.85 -7.82
C LEU A 31 -0.30 0.86 -6.70
N PHE A 32 -1.29 0.00 -6.93
CA PHE A 32 -1.68 -1.01 -5.96
C PHE A 32 -0.55 -2.01 -5.71
N GLU A 33 0.10 -2.47 -6.77
CA GLU A 33 1.21 -3.42 -6.65
C GLU A 33 2.39 -2.82 -5.91
N ARG A 34 2.70 -1.55 -6.17
CA ARG A 34 3.78 -0.85 -5.47
C ARG A 34 3.45 -0.70 -3.99
N TYR A 35 2.22 -0.36 -3.68
CA TYR A 35 1.77 -0.24 -2.29
C TYR A 35 1.90 -1.58 -1.57
N ASP A 36 1.43 -2.65 -2.20
CA ASP A 36 1.50 -3.99 -1.62
C ASP A 36 2.96 -4.43 -1.41
N ASP A 37 3.83 -4.15 -2.37
CA ASP A 37 5.24 -4.48 -2.27
C ASP A 37 5.92 -3.76 -1.10
N ILE A 38 5.66 -2.47 -0.98
CA ILE A 38 6.22 -1.67 0.11
C ILE A 38 5.69 -2.14 1.46
N ASP A 39 4.40 -2.39 1.55
CA ASP A 39 3.79 -2.88 2.77
C ASP A 39 4.38 -4.22 3.18
N HIS A 40 4.62 -5.10 2.21
CA HIS A 40 5.25 -6.39 2.46
C HIS A 40 6.68 -6.24 2.96
N ARG A 41 7.43 -5.30 2.39
CA ARG A 41 8.81 -5.03 2.84
C ARG A 41 8.85 -4.49 4.27
N ILE A 42 7.93 -3.58 4.59
CA ILE A 42 7.82 -3.05 5.95
C ILE A 42 7.51 -4.19 6.93
N TYR A 43 6.55 -5.03 6.56
CA TYR A 43 6.18 -6.18 7.37
C TYR A 43 7.39 -7.09 7.65
N ASN A 44 8.16 -7.40 6.62
CA ASN A 44 9.33 -8.26 6.76
C ASN A 44 10.40 -7.64 7.67
N ILE A 45 10.66 -6.35 7.53
CA ILE A 45 11.64 -5.66 8.36
C ILE A 45 11.18 -5.62 9.83
N GLU A 46 9.91 -5.32 10.07
CA GLU A 46 9.37 -5.26 11.41
C GLU A 46 9.33 -6.62 12.09
N SER A 47 9.08 -7.68 11.32
CA SER A 47 8.99 -9.04 11.84
C SER A 47 10.35 -9.67 12.11
N ASP A 48 11.37 -9.23 11.39
CA ASP A 48 12.68 -9.89 11.37
C ASP A 48 13.63 -9.36 12.45
N THR A 49 13.24 -8.39 13.21
CA THR A 49 14.09 -7.76 14.23
C THR A 49 15.52 -7.45 13.76
N ASP A 50 15.68 -7.29 12.46
CA ASP A 50 16.97 -6.95 11.88
C ASP A 50 17.21 -5.45 12.07
N PRO A 51 18.26 -5.07 12.82
CA PRO A 51 18.52 -3.66 13.08
C PRO A 51 18.97 -2.89 11.84
N LYS A 52 18.74 -3.44 10.68
CA LYS A 52 19.31 -2.92 9.44
C LYS A 52 18.91 -1.52 9.06
N SER A 53 18.32 -0.80 9.81
CA SER A 53 18.19 0.60 9.59
C SER A 53 16.78 1.09 9.74
N ASP A 54 16.66 1.74 10.84
CA ASP A 54 15.53 2.61 11.06
C ASP A 54 15.35 3.57 9.88
N ASP A 55 16.44 3.95 9.22
CA ASP A 55 16.39 4.85 8.06
C ASP A 55 15.69 4.22 6.86
N ALA A 56 15.99 2.96 6.55
CA ALA A 56 15.33 2.27 5.45
C ALA A 56 13.85 2.06 5.75
N LEU A 57 13.54 1.69 7.00
CA LEU A 57 12.16 1.51 7.43
C LEU A 57 11.38 2.81 7.36
N ASN A 58 11.98 3.90 7.83
CA ASN A 58 11.34 5.22 7.77
C ASN A 58 11.07 5.64 6.33
N LYS A 59 12.01 5.41 5.44
CA LYS A 59 11.83 5.72 4.02
C LYS A 59 10.67 4.93 3.43
N LEU A 60 10.59 3.64 3.74
CA LEU A 60 9.50 2.80 3.26
C LEU A 60 8.15 3.26 3.79
N ARG A 61 8.10 3.68 5.05
CA ARG A 61 6.87 4.21 5.64
C ARG A 61 6.43 5.50 4.97
N ILE A 62 7.35 6.38 4.65
CA ILE A 62 7.06 7.62 3.93
C ILE A 62 6.53 7.29 2.53
N ASP A 63 7.19 6.37 1.83
CA ASP A 63 6.75 5.95 0.51
C ASP A 63 5.36 5.33 0.56
N ARG A 64 5.07 4.55 1.60
CA ARG A 64 3.74 3.95 1.77
C ARG A 64 2.67 5.01 1.92
N VAL A 65 2.93 6.03 2.74
CA VAL A 65 1.98 7.12 2.95
C VAL A 65 1.74 7.88 1.65
N ARG A 66 2.79 8.15 0.88
CA ARG A 66 2.68 8.85 -0.40
C ARG A 66 1.85 8.06 -1.40
N LEU A 67 2.10 6.76 -1.50
CA LEU A 67 1.34 5.89 -2.39
C LEU A 67 -0.12 5.79 -1.96
N LYS A 68 -0.36 5.72 -0.66
CA LYS A 68 -1.72 5.69 -0.13
C LYS A 68 -2.48 6.96 -0.50
N ASP A 69 -1.84 8.12 -0.36
CA ASP A 69 -2.44 9.40 -0.74
C ASP A 69 -2.71 9.45 -2.25
N GLU A 70 -1.79 8.96 -3.04
CA GLU A 70 -1.93 8.91 -4.49
C GLU A 70 -3.10 8.00 -4.90
N ILE A 71 -3.18 6.84 -4.28
CA ILE A 71 -4.28 5.90 -4.52
C ILE A 71 -5.61 6.52 -4.10
N TYR A 72 -5.64 7.15 -2.94
CA TYR A 72 -6.86 7.79 -2.44
C TYR A 72 -7.32 8.89 -3.39
N THR A 73 -6.40 9.73 -3.85
CA THR A 73 -6.71 10.79 -4.81
C THR A 73 -7.27 10.21 -6.10
N PHE A 74 -6.67 9.13 -6.58
CA PHE A 74 -7.15 8.44 -7.78
C PHE A 74 -8.56 7.92 -7.58
N LEU A 75 -8.82 7.27 -6.45
CA LEU A 75 -10.15 6.74 -6.13
C LEU A 75 -11.20 7.84 -6.04
N LYS A 76 -10.83 8.96 -5.43
CA LYS A 76 -11.72 10.09 -5.24
C LYS A 76 -12.09 10.77 -6.56
N ASN A 77 -11.17 10.79 -7.51
CA ASN A 77 -11.35 11.48 -8.79
C ASN A 77 -11.89 10.57 -9.90
N ASN A 78 -12.02 9.31 -9.65
CA ASN A 78 -12.56 8.35 -10.60
C ASN A 78 -13.82 7.70 -10.01
#